data_97525408068dc46f88cde54d64da960e
#
_entry.id   97525408068dc46f88cde54d64da960e
#
_cell.length_a   1.000
_cell.length_b   1.000
_cell.length_c   1.000
_cell.angle_alpha   90.00
_cell.angle_beta   90.00
_cell.angle_gamma   90.00
#
_symmetry.space_group_name_H-M   'P 1'
#
loop_
_entity.id
_entity.type
_entity.pdbx_description
1 polymer ?
#
loop_
_entity_poly.entity_id
_entity_poly.type
_entity_poly.pdbx_seq_one_letter_code
_entity_poly.pdbx_strand_id
1 'polypeptide(L)'
;RNWVDNTGRRLAIYDPSTTRPNPNGSGFVRDAFPDNLIPQTRFANFSRAVLKEVGNIALPNNGAAPGTSDYVRNNYINTTGTRAEPWNKFSAKIDHNIGLNDRIGFLFNRGLHNIEPGPLGFPGLPGLLNTTSFETYFGDVYRATYTKLLRPHIVNSAYGGWNTLQSDKYNLN
;
A
#
# COMPACT_ATOMS: atom_id res chain seq x y z
N ARG A 1 32.15 -5.58 -10.27
CA ARG A 1 31.26 -5.87 -9.48
C ARG A 1 30.55 -7.12 -9.90
N ASN A 2 30.56 -8.08 -8.97
CA ASN A 2 30.29 -9.46 -9.30
C ASN A 2 28.82 -9.80 -9.00
N TRP A 3 27.93 -9.32 -9.85
CA TRP A 3 26.54 -9.73 -9.79
C TRP A 3 26.40 -11.10 -10.45
N VAL A 4 25.78 -12.01 -9.76
CA VAL A 4 25.51 -13.37 -10.25
C VAL A 4 24.03 -13.71 -10.10
N ASP A 5 23.54 -14.56 -10.98
CA ASP A 5 22.20 -15.14 -10.87
C ASP A 5 22.20 -16.31 -9.85
N ASN A 6 21.06 -16.94 -9.66
CA ASN A 6 20.90 -18.08 -8.76
C ASN A 6 21.68 -19.34 -9.19
N THR A 7 22.26 -19.35 -10.38
CA THR A 7 23.12 -20.44 -10.90
C THR A 7 24.60 -20.11 -10.76
N GLY A 8 24.95 -18.94 -10.22
CA GLY A 8 26.33 -18.46 -10.13
C GLY A 8 26.86 -17.79 -11.41
N ARG A 9 26.01 -17.64 -12.46
CA ARG A 9 26.41 -17.00 -13.69
C ARG A 9 26.49 -15.48 -13.50
N ARG A 10 27.58 -14.87 -13.96
CA ARG A 10 27.75 -13.41 -13.92
C ARG A 10 26.69 -12.69 -14.74
N LEU A 11 26.04 -11.73 -14.11
CA LEU A 11 25.10 -10.81 -14.76
C LEU A 11 25.86 -9.62 -15.30
N ALA A 12 26.01 -9.53 -16.62
CA ALA A 12 26.64 -8.41 -17.30
C ALA A 12 25.62 -7.33 -17.67
N ILE A 13 25.99 -6.06 -17.47
CA ILE A 13 25.22 -4.92 -17.94
C ILE A 13 25.77 -4.53 -19.31
N TYR A 14 24.93 -4.62 -20.33
CA TYR A 14 25.30 -4.34 -21.71
C TYR A 14 24.93 -2.92 -22.12
N ASP A 15 25.81 -2.28 -22.94
CA ASP A 15 25.53 -0.97 -23.52
C ASP A 15 24.60 -1.10 -24.73
N PRO A 16 23.35 -0.58 -24.65
CA PRO A 16 22.41 -0.66 -25.76
C PRO A 16 22.86 0.12 -27.00
N SER A 17 23.74 1.12 -26.87
CA SER A 17 24.25 1.88 -28.00
C SER A 17 25.23 1.08 -28.87
N THR A 18 25.75 -0.02 -28.37
CA THR A 18 26.67 -0.93 -29.11
C THR A 18 25.93 -2.08 -29.81
N THR A 19 24.61 -1.99 -29.90
CA THR A 19 23.80 -3.03 -30.57
C THR A 19 24.19 -3.17 -32.04
N ARG A 20 24.60 -4.37 -32.45
CA ARG A 20 25.00 -4.69 -33.81
C ARG A 20 24.58 -6.12 -34.18
N PRO A 21 24.45 -6.44 -35.48
CA PRO A 21 24.20 -7.82 -35.91
C PRO A 21 25.23 -8.79 -35.31
N ASN A 22 24.78 -9.97 -34.94
CA ASN A 22 25.69 -11.00 -34.43
C ASN A 22 26.55 -11.56 -35.57
N PRO A 23 27.89 -11.41 -35.53
CA PRO A 23 28.78 -11.88 -36.60
C PRO A 23 28.84 -13.43 -36.67
N ASN A 24 28.39 -14.15 -35.63
CA ASN A 24 28.52 -15.59 -35.54
C ASN A 24 27.16 -16.32 -35.63
N GLY A 25 26.10 -15.63 -36.07
CA GLY A 25 24.77 -16.26 -36.20
C GLY A 25 23.64 -15.23 -36.30
N SER A 26 22.43 -15.67 -36.04
CA SER A 26 21.25 -14.80 -36.06
C SER A 26 21.17 -13.92 -34.78
N GLY A 27 20.43 -12.80 -34.88
CA GLY A 27 20.18 -11.89 -33.76
C GLY A 27 21.19 -10.75 -33.64
N PHE A 28 21.27 -10.17 -32.43
CA PHE A 28 22.09 -9.00 -32.15
C PHE A 28 22.99 -9.25 -30.94
N VAL A 29 24.15 -8.60 -30.92
CA VAL A 29 25.07 -8.57 -29.78
C VAL A 29 25.27 -7.16 -29.28
N ARG A 30 25.72 -7.03 -28.05
CA ARG A 30 26.08 -5.77 -27.38
C ARG A 30 27.36 -5.95 -26.60
N ASP A 31 28.11 -4.88 -26.41
CA ASP A 31 29.28 -4.88 -25.56
C ASP A 31 28.86 -4.64 -24.12
N ALA A 32 29.48 -5.34 -23.18
CA ALA A 32 29.28 -5.10 -21.78
C ALA A 32 29.97 -3.80 -21.34
N PHE A 33 29.37 -3.06 -20.41
CA PHE A 33 30.06 -1.95 -19.79
C PHE A 33 31.33 -2.40 -19.06
N PRO A 34 32.43 -1.66 -19.15
CA PRO A 34 33.63 -1.91 -18.38
C PRO A 34 33.31 -2.02 -16.89
N ASP A 35 33.93 -3.00 -16.21
CA ASP A 35 33.72 -3.28 -14.79
C ASP A 35 32.25 -3.47 -14.37
N ASN A 36 31.37 -3.71 -15.35
CA ASN A 36 29.93 -3.84 -15.11
C ASN A 36 29.31 -2.56 -14.49
N LEU A 37 29.82 -1.39 -14.89
CA LEU A 37 29.39 -0.06 -14.42
C LEU A 37 28.89 0.78 -15.57
N ILE A 38 27.71 1.37 -15.43
CA ILE A 38 27.21 2.40 -16.32
C ILE A 38 27.94 3.71 -15.96
N PRO A 39 28.68 4.34 -16.90
CA PRO A 39 29.33 5.62 -16.62
C PRO A 39 28.33 6.70 -16.24
N GLN A 40 28.66 7.55 -15.28
CA GLN A 40 27.77 8.62 -14.82
C GLN A 40 27.39 9.61 -15.94
N THR A 41 28.27 9.77 -16.95
CA THR A 41 27.99 10.60 -18.14
C THR A 41 26.83 10.07 -18.98
N ARG A 42 26.48 8.78 -18.82
CA ARG A 42 25.36 8.10 -19.50
C ARG A 42 24.04 8.18 -18.73
N PHE A 43 24.04 8.75 -17.53
CA PHE A 43 22.81 8.89 -16.74
C PHE A 43 21.93 9.98 -17.33
N ALA A 44 20.66 9.65 -17.58
CA ALA A 44 19.64 10.63 -17.91
C ALA A 44 19.43 11.62 -16.75
N ASN A 45 18.98 12.81 -17.04
CA ASN A 45 18.70 13.84 -16.01
C ASN A 45 17.67 13.33 -14.98
N PHE A 46 16.66 12.60 -15.43
CA PHE A 46 15.68 11.96 -14.56
C PHE A 46 16.34 10.96 -13.59
N SER A 47 17.22 10.08 -14.11
CA SER A 47 17.92 9.10 -13.26
C SER A 47 18.80 9.77 -12.21
N ARG A 48 19.46 10.89 -12.56
CA ARG A 48 20.25 11.69 -11.62
C ARG A 48 19.39 12.31 -10.52
N ALA A 49 18.21 12.85 -10.89
CA ALA A 49 17.28 13.40 -9.93
C ALA A 49 16.79 12.32 -8.95
N VAL A 50 16.38 11.16 -9.45
CA VAL A 50 15.97 10.03 -8.59
C VAL A 50 17.09 9.58 -7.67
N LEU A 51 18.32 9.41 -8.19
CA LEU A 51 19.46 8.99 -7.37
C LEU A 51 19.83 10.01 -6.29
N LYS A 52 19.63 11.29 -6.55
CA LYS A 52 19.82 12.35 -5.55
C LYS A 52 18.83 12.21 -4.39
N GLU A 53 17.56 11.90 -4.68
CA GLU A 53 16.53 11.75 -3.66
C GLU A 53 16.67 10.44 -2.87
N VAL A 54 17.00 9.33 -3.53
CA VAL A 54 17.03 8.00 -2.89
C VAL A 54 18.42 7.50 -2.53
N GLY A 55 19.48 8.11 -3.04
CA GLY A 55 20.84 7.57 -2.98
C GLY A 55 21.39 7.31 -1.60
N ASN A 56 20.89 7.99 -0.56
CA ASN A 56 21.30 7.80 0.83
C ASN A 56 20.31 6.97 1.66
N ILE A 57 19.13 6.68 1.14
CA ILE A 57 18.03 6.10 1.91
C ILE A 57 17.76 4.66 1.50
N ALA A 58 17.96 4.35 0.21
CA ALA A 58 17.79 3.02 -0.33
C ALA A 58 19.12 2.26 -0.50
N LEU A 59 20.10 2.52 0.36
CA LEU A 59 21.32 1.75 0.38
C LEU A 59 21.06 0.32 0.87
N PRO A 60 21.75 -0.67 0.31
CA PRO A 60 21.65 -2.05 0.79
C PRO A 60 21.90 -2.14 2.29
N ASN A 61 20.95 -2.70 3.02
CA ASN A 61 21.01 -2.90 4.48
C ASN A 61 20.84 -4.37 4.91
N ASN A 62 20.60 -5.26 3.96
CA ASN A 62 20.52 -6.69 4.19
C ASN A 62 21.82 -7.33 3.67
N GLY A 63 22.72 -7.63 4.56
CA GLY A 63 24.15 -7.92 4.35
C GLY A 63 24.52 -9.16 3.54
N ALA A 64 23.90 -9.40 2.39
CA ALA A 64 24.35 -10.45 1.48
C ALA A 64 25.73 -10.11 0.90
N ALA A 65 26.61 -11.11 0.88
CA ALA A 65 27.99 -10.93 0.39
C ALA A 65 28.02 -10.66 -1.13
N PRO A 66 28.92 -9.78 -1.60
CA PRO A 66 29.15 -9.61 -3.04
C PRO A 66 29.48 -10.95 -3.72
N GLY A 67 28.83 -11.22 -4.85
CA GLY A 67 29.03 -12.48 -5.59
C GLY A 67 28.00 -13.57 -5.26
N THR A 68 27.07 -13.31 -4.38
CA THR A 68 25.91 -14.18 -4.13
C THR A 68 24.69 -13.68 -4.90
N SER A 69 23.71 -14.58 -5.15
CA SER A 69 22.45 -14.20 -5.80
C SER A 69 21.66 -13.14 -5.01
N ASP A 70 21.76 -13.20 -3.69
CA ASP A 70 21.03 -12.31 -2.77
C ASP A 70 21.66 -10.91 -2.67
N TYR A 71 22.90 -10.75 -3.17
CA TYR A 71 23.54 -9.42 -3.22
C TYR A 71 22.78 -8.41 -4.10
N VAL A 72 22.07 -8.90 -5.12
CA VAL A 72 21.24 -8.07 -6.02
C VAL A 72 19.73 -8.26 -5.78
N ARG A 73 19.37 -9.14 -4.86
CA ARG A 73 18.00 -9.44 -4.47
C ARG A 73 17.87 -9.31 -2.96
N ASN A 74 16.72 -8.83 -2.51
CA ASN A 74 16.44 -8.71 -1.08
C ASN A 74 17.54 -8.01 -0.27
N ASN A 75 18.34 -7.16 -0.93
CA ASN A 75 19.45 -6.45 -0.32
C ASN A 75 19.04 -5.20 0.45
N TYR A 76 17.76 -4.84 0.38
CA TYR A 76 17.17 -3.74 1.14
C TYR A 76 15.91 -4.22 1.85
N ILE A 77 15.88 -4.04 3.16
CA ILE A 77 14.71 -4.31 4.00
C ILE A 77 14.25 -3.00 4.59
N ASN A 78 13.01 -2.63 4.30
CA ASN A 78 12.37 -1.51 4.95
C ASN A 78 11.64 -1.99 6.22
N THR A 79 12.19 -1.68 7.38
CA THR A 79 11.64 -2.06 8.68
C THR A 79 10.92 -0.90 9.38
N THR A 80 10.84 0.26 8.75
CA THR A 80 10.43 1.50 9.42
C THR A 80 8.95 1.84 9.30
N GLY A 81 8.17 1.00 8.66
CA GLY A 81 6.76 1.28 8.40
C GLY A 81 5.81 0.54 9.32
N THR A 82 5.54 1.08 10.52
CA THR A 82 4.35 0.65 11.28
C THR A 82 3.15 1.42 10.76
N ARG A 83 2.16 0.71 10.25
CA ARG A 83 0.87 1.28 9.90
C ARG A 83 -0.02 1.23 11.14
N ALA A 84 -0.51 2.38 11.58
CA ALA A 84 -1.50 2.45 12.64
C ALA A 84 -2.91 2.55 12.04
N GLU A 85 -3.83 1.78 12.57
CA GLU A 85 -5.22 1.75 12.10
C GLU A 85 -6.19 1.83 13.30
N PRO A 86 -6.26 3.00 13.97
CA PRO A 86 -7.18 3.16 15.09
C PRO A 86 -8.63 3.12 14.62
N TRP A 87 -9.44 2.35 15.34
CA TRP A 87 -10.88 2.25 15.14
C TRP A 87 -11.61 2.80 16.36
N ASN A 88 -12.46 3.78 16.14
CA ASN A 88 -13.38 4.29 17.15
C ASN A 88 -14.81 3.98 16.73
N LYS A 89 -15.56 3.31 17.60
CA LYS A 89 -16.96 2.96 17.35
C LYS A 89 -17.82 3.42 18.50
N PHE A 90 -18.94 4.05 18.16
CA PHE A 90 -19.98 4.43 19.07
C PHE A 90 -21.28 3.77 18.65
N SER A 91 -22.04 3.24 19.60
CA SER A 91 -23.35 2.65 19.36
C SER A 91 -24.32 3.10 20.45
N ALA A 92 -25.47 3.56 20.05
CA ALA A 92 -26.58 3.89 20.94
C ALA A 92 -27.84 3.20 20.46
N LYS A 93 -28.56 2.55 21.38
CA LYS A 93 -29.83 1.91 21.09
C LYS A 93 -30.87 2.33 22.12
N ILE A 94 -32.06 2.64 21.65
CA ILE A 94 -33.21 2.96 22.45
C ILE A 94 -34.36 2.06 22.02
N ASP A 95 -34.97 1.37 22.97
CA ASP A 95 -36.19 0.60 22.76
C ASP A 95 -37.28 1.17 23.67
N HIS A 96 -38.47 1.34 23.14
CA HIS A 96 -39.63 1.84 23.88
C HIS A 96 -40.88 1.01 23.57
N ASN A 97 -41.54 0.55 24.61
CA ASN A 97 -42.82 -0.15 24.51
C ASN A 97 -43.97 0.86 24.62
N ILE A 98 -44.83 0.86 23.62
CA ILE A 98 -46.03 1.69 23.59
C ILE A 98 -47.22 0.79 23.95
N GLY A 99 -47.59 0.81 25.24
CA GLY A 99 -48.61 -0.10 25.74
C GLY A 99 -48.12 -1.55 25.75
N LEU A 100 -49.04 -2.51 25.58
CA LEU A 100 -48.78 -3.95 25.72
C LEU A 100 -48.36 -4.63 24.40
N ASN A 101 -48.69 -4.04 23.28
CA ASN A 101 -48.60 -4.73 21.99
C ASN A 101 -47.66 -4.07 20.97
N ASP A 102 -47.19 -2.87 21.26
CA ASP A 102 -46.39 -2.08 20.31
C ASP A 102 -45.02 -1.76 20.90
N ARG A 103 -43.97 -1.96 20.11
CA ARG A 103 -42.59 -1.62 20.47
C ARG A 103 -41.94 -0.87 19.31
N ILE A 104 -41.28 0.23 19.64
CA ILE A 104 -40.40 0.96 18.72
C ILE A 104 -38.97 0.83 19.22
N GLY A 105 -38.04 0.73 18.28
CA GLY A 105 -36.59 0.73 18.55
C GLY A 105 -35.88 1.66 17.61
N PHE A 106 -34.84 2.30 18.12
CA PHE A 106 -33.95 3.13 17.33
C PHE A 106 -32.50 2.71 17.65
N LEU A 107 -31.71 2.54 16.59
CA LEU A 107 -30.28 2.24 16.65
C LEU A 107 -29.51 3.30 15.89
N PHE A 108 -28.49 3.85 16.52
CA PHE A 108 -27.48 4.68 15.90
C PHE A 108 -26.10 4.06 16.11
N ASN A 109 -25.34 3.91 15.03
CA ASN A 109 -23.92 3.54 15.10
C ASN A 109 -23.12 4.58 14.34
N ARG A 110 -21.98 4.96 14.91
CA ARG A 110 -20.94 5.76 14.23
C ARG A 110 -19.62 5.01 14.30
N GLY A 111 -18.94 4.88 13.17
CA GLY A 111 -17.60 4.34 13.05
C GLY A 111 -16.63 5.37 12.49
N LEU A 112 -15.47 5.49 13.09
CA LEU A 112 -14.34 6.27 12.59
C LEU A 112 -13.13 5.35 12.49
N HIS A 113 -12.55 5.25 11.32
CA HIS A 113 -11.36 4.47 11.03
C HIS A 113 -10.32 5.38 10.36
N ASN A 114 -9.22 5.60 11.03
CA ASN A 114 -8.08 6.33 10.48
C ASN A 114 -7.01 5.33 10.07
N ILE A 115 -6.43 5.53 8.91
CA ILE A 115 -5.26 4.81 8.44
C ILE A 115 -4.10 5.77 8.42
N GLU A 116 -3.19 5.59 9.37
CA GLU A 116 -2.01 6.42 9.52
C GLU A 116 -0.80 5.65 9.01
N PRO A 117 -0.17 6.11 7.94
CA PRO A 117 1.06 5.48 7.47
C PRO A 117 2.17 5.73 8.47
N GLY A 118 3.07 4.79 8.60
CA GLY A 118 4.28 4.94 9.41
C GLY A 118 5.21 6.05 8.87
N PRO A 119 6.25 6.42 9.63
CA PRO A 119 7.10 7.59 9.36
C PRO A 119 7.73 7.67 7.98
N LEU A 120 7.92 6.54 7.31
CA LEU A 120 8.44 6.48 5.94
C LEU A 120 7.40 6.02 4.93
N GLY A 121 6.17 5.77 5.39
CA GLY A 121 5.11 5.24 4.55
C GLY A 121 5.39 3.85 3.97
N PHE A 122 4.50 3.40 3.11
CA PHE A 122 4.72 2.21 2.29
C PHE A 122 4.58 2.63 0.82
N PRO A 123 5.55 2.35 -0.03
CA PRO A 123 6.71 1.46 0.08
C PRO A 123 7.98 2.03 0.72
N GLY A 124 7.93 3.18 1.40
CA GLY A 124 9.05 3.65 2.20
C GLY A 124 10.13 4.43 1.45
N LEU A 125 9.77 5.07 0.35
CA LEU A 125 10.63 6.03 -0.32
C LEU A 125 10.34 7.45 0.19
N PRO A 126 11.35 8.30 0.36
CA PRO A 126 11.19 9.65 0.89
C PRO A 126 10.80 10.68 -0.15
N GLY A 127 10.38 11.87 0.31
CA GLY A 127 10.19 13.05 -0.51
C GLY A 127 9.17 12.86 -1.62
N LEU A 128 9.47 13.34 -2.81
CA LEU A 128 8.59 13.29 -3.97
C LEU A 128 8.24 11.88 -4.46
N LEU A 129 8.99 10.87 -4.02
CA LEU A 129 8.75 9.47 -4.35
C LEU A 129 7.90 8.77 -3.30
N ASN A 130 7.49 9.49 -2.26
CA ASN A 130 6.57 8.97 -1.26
C ASN A 130 5.15 8.94 -1.82
N THR A 131 4.59 7.74 -1.95
CA THR A 131 3.20 7.53 -2.40
C THR A 131 2.26 7.29 -1.23
N THR A 132 2.70 7.59 -0.02
CA THR A 132 1.94 7.35 1.19
C THR A 132 0.76 8.29 1.31
N SER A 133 -0.39 7.74 1.66
CA SER A 133 -1.61 8.51 1.90
C SER A 133 -2.15 8.24 3.29
N PHE A 134 -2.69 9.29 3.90
CA PHE A 134 -3.63 9.17 5.01
C PHE A 134 -5.03 8.87 4.46
N GLU A 135 -5.73 8.00 5.12
CA GLU A 135 -7.12 7.71 4.76
C GLU A 135 -7.97 7.73 6.03
N THR A 136 -9.08 8.43 5.96
CA THR A 136 -10.07 8.47 7.03
C THR A 136 -11.39 7.97 6.49
N TYR A 137 -11.95 6.98 7.14
CA TYR A 137 -13.28 6.47 6.83
C TYR A 137 -14.18 6.77 8.02
N PHE A 138 -15.32 7.37 7.77
CA PHE A 138 -16.36 7.48 8.79
C PHE A 138 -17.73 7.18 8.19
N GLY A 139 -18.54 6.57 9.01
CA GLY A 139 -19.87 6.18 8.58
C GLY A 139 -20.85 6.15 9.72
N ASP A 140 -22.08 6.49 9.39
CA ASP A 140 -23.21 6.45 10.30
C ASP A 140 -24.24 5.45 9.82
N VAL A 141 -24.82 4.72 10.77
CA VAL A 141 -25.94 3.81 10.54
C VAL A 141 -27.08 4.22 11.45
N TYR A 142 -28.21 4.50 10.85
CA TYR A 142 -29.47 4.77 11.54
C TYR A 142 -30.46 3.67 11.21
N ARG A 143 -31.11 3.10 12.22
CA ARG A 143 -32.14 2.09 12.04
C ARG A 143 -33.32 2.37 12.97
N ALA A 144 -34.51 2.38 12.41
CA ALA A 144 -35.75 2.38 13.14
C ALA A 144 -36.44 1.02 12.98
N THR A 145 -37.03 0.52 14.04
CA THR A 145 -37.80 -0.73 14.05
C THR A 145 -39.15 -0.49 14.73
N TYR A 146 -40.20 -1.09 14.20
CA TYR A 146 -41.52 -1.13 14.82
C TYR A 146 -42.01 -2.54 14.84
N THR A 147 -42.40 -3.02 16.01
CA THR A 147 -42.96 -4.37 16.20
C THR A 147 -44.33 -4.26 16.84
N LYS A 148 -45.27 -4.95 16.25
CA LYS A 148 -46.66 -5.01 16.75
C LYS A 148 -47.13 -6.44 16.95
N LEU A 149 -47.63 -6.73 18.13
CA LEU A 149 -48.36 -7.96 18.42
C LEU A 149 -49.82 -7.78 17.98
N LEU A 150 -50.16 -8.34 16.83
CA LEU A 150 -51.52 -8.22 16.24
C LEU A 150 -52.51 -9.17 16.94
N ARG A 151 -52.02 -10.36 17.29
CA ARG A 151 -52.74 -11.42 18.01
C ARG A 151 -51.73 -12.22 18.87
N PRO A 152 -52.17 -13.03 19.84
CA PRO A 152 -51.24 -13.79 20.72
C PRO A 152 -50.17 -14.59 20.00
N HIS A 153 -50.39 -14.93 18.74
CA HIS A 153 -49.46 -15.72 17.90
C HIS A 153 -49.09 -15.05 16.56
N ILE A 154 -49.44 -13.78 16.39
CA ILE A 154 -49.08 -13.02 15.15
C ILE A 154 -48.36 -11.76 15.54
N VAL A 155 -47.06 -11.71 15.17
CA VAL A 155 -46.21 -10.55 15.33
C VAL A 155 -45.90 -9.98 13.95
N ASN A 156 -46.05 -8.68 13.80
CA ASN A 156 -45.60 -7.93 12.62
C ASN A 156 -44.43 -7.05 12.99
N SER A 157 -43.36 -7.07 12.19
CA SER A 157 -42.21 -6.20 12.37
C SER A 157 -41.90 -5.47 11.07
N ALA A 158 -41.75 -4.16 11.15
CA ALA A 158 -41.24 -3.29 10.09
C ALA A 158 -39.95 -2.64 10.52
N TYR A 159 -39.04 -2.44 9.59
CA TYR A 159 -37.79 -1.73 9.86
C TYR A 159 -37.39 -0.89 8.64
N GLY A 160 -36.72 0.21 8.92
CA GLY A 160 -36.12 1.07 7.92
C GLY A 160 -34.78 1.58 8.43
N GLY A 161 -33.88 1.92 7.53
CA GLY A 161 -32.58 2.40 7.93
C GLY A 161 -31.93 3.26 6.85
N TRP A 162 -30.98 4.04 7.30
CA TRP A 162 -30.12 4.88 6.47
C TRP A 162 -28.67 4.69 6.91
N ASN A 163 -27.76 4.58 5.96
CA ASN A 163 -26.32 4.56 6.22
C ASN A 163 -25.58 5.51 5.31
N THR A 164 -24.58 6.15 5.87
CA THR A 164 -23.61 6.99 5.16
C THR A 164 -22.22 6.40 5.31
N LEU A 165 -21.42 6.54 4.29
CA LEU A 165 -19.99 6.25 4.34
C LEU A 165 -19.27 7.39 3.61
N GLN A 166 -18.30 7.99 4.28
CA GLN A 166 -17.40 8.97 3.70
C GLN A 166 -15.97 8.45 3.82
N SER A 167 -15.20 8.68 2.77
CA SER A 167 -13.76 8.37 2.71
C SER A 167 -13.02 9.60 2.26
N ASP A 168 -12.09 10.06 3.09
CA ASP A 168 -11.20 11.16 2.78
C ASP A 168 -9.78 10.59 2.65
N LYS A 169 -9.14 10.93 1.54
CA LYS A 169 -7.77 10.50 1.25
C LYS A 169 -6.92 11.70 0.85
N TYR A 170 -5.78 11.85 1.48
CA TYR A 170 -4.80 12.86 1.12
C TYR A 170 -3.39 12.30 1.19
N ASN A 171 -2.56 12.74 0.25
CA ASN A 171 -1.18 12.29 0.15
C ASN A 171 -0.26 13.22 0.96
N LEU A 172 0.80 12.63 1.53
CA LEU A 172 1.93 13.39 2.03
C LEU A 172 2.80 13.77 0.83
N ASN A 173 2.82 15.05 0.49
CA ASN A 173 3.77 15.63 -0.46
C ASN A 173 4.93 16.29 0.28
#